data_f9afee72abd1d5d01fd23cce7dee3356
#
_entry.id   f9afee72abd1d5d01fd23cce7dee3356
#
_cell.length_a   1.000
_cell.length_b   1.000
_cell.length_c   1.000
_cell.angle_alpha   90.00
_cell.angle_beta   90.00
_cell.angle_gamma   90.00
#
_symmetry.space_group_name_H-M   'P 1'
#
loop_
_entity.id
_entity.type
_entity.pdbx_description
1 polymer ?
#
loop_
_entity_poly.entity_id
_entity_poly.type
_entity_poly.pdbx_seq_one_letter_code
_entity_poly.pdbx_strand_id
1 'polypeptide(L)'
;MTEHDRSCIMALSQLFPELSPTERRVTIQNSILGKTTQEIAKDSGVDVETIKTHFKRYREKLKCASLQELRGVIMLRILSYNLLPNKSEFGGLIRSK
;
A
#
# COMPACT_ATOMS: atom_id res chain seq x y z
N MET A 1 -4.31 15.02 7.07
CA MET A 1 -2.99 14.38 6.96
C MET A 1 -1.90 15.41 7.14
N THR A 2 -0.93 15.15 8.00
CA THR A 2 0.16 16.09 8.26
C THR A 2 1.24 16.00 7.19
N GLU A 3 2.14 17.00 7.16
CA GLU A 3 3.31 16.97 6.30
C GLU A 3 4.19 15.76 6.58
N HIS A 4 4.35 15.42 7.86
CA HIS A 4 5.11 14.25 8.28
C HIS A 4 4.49 12.96 7.73
N ASP A 5 3.16 12.83 7.80
CA ASP A 5 2.47 11.66 7.28
C ASP A 5 2.67 11.50 5.78
N ARG A 6 2.63 12.60 5.04
CA ARG A 6 2.85 12.59 3.59
C ARG A 6 4.25 12.12 3.25
N SER A 7 5.24 12.60 3.98
CA SER A 7 6.64 12.21 3.76
C SER A 7 6.83 10.72 4.02
N CYS A 8 6.22 10.19 5.08
CA CYS A 8 6.29 8.77 5.40
C CYS A 8 5.63 7.92 4.30
N ILE A 9 4.47 8.35 3.81
CA ILE A 9 3.78 7.63 2.75
C ILE A 9 4.64 7.61 1.48
N MET A 10 5.27 8.72 1.13
CA MET A 10 6.14 8.77 -0.04
C MET A 10 7.32 7.80 0.09
N ALA A 11 7.94 7.78 1.26
CA ALA A 11 9.07 6.87 1.50
C ALA A 11 8.63 5.40 1.40
N LEU A 12 7.52 5.05 2.05
CA LEU A 12 7.03 3.67 2.05
C LEU A 12 6.51 3.23 0.69
N SER A 13 6.00 4.17 -0.11
CA SER A 13 5.42 3.82 -1.40
C SER A 13 6.44 3.24 -2.37
N GLN A 14 7.72 3.48 -2.16
CA GLN A 14 8.78 2.94 -3.01
C GLN A 14 8.90 1.42 -2.90
N LEU A 15 8.30 0.82 -1.87
CA LEU A 15 8.31 -0.63 -1.68
C LEU A 15 7.27 -1.35 -2.55
N PHE A 16 6.44 -0.62 -3.28
CA PHE A 16 5.34 -1.19 -4.05
C PHE A 16 5.40 -0.76 -5.52
N PRO A 17 6.44 -1.23 -6.25
CA PRO A 17 6.59 -0.83 -7.65
C PRO A 17 5.47 -1.34 -8.57
N GLU A 18 4.72 -2.38 -8.13
CA GLU A 18 3.60 -2.91 -8.91
C GLU A 18 2.40 -1.98 -8.93
N LEU A 19 2.34 -1.03 -8.01
CA LEU A 19 1.21 -0.12 -7.86
C LEU A 19 1.55 1.26 -8.39
N SER A 20 0.55 1.97 -8.92
CA SER A 20 0.72 3.36 -9.31
C SER A 20 0.86 4.25 -8.06
N PRO A 21 1.34 5.50 -8.20
CA PRO A 21 1.46 6.39 -7.04
C PRO A 21 0.15 6.56 -6.27
N THR A 22 -0.98 6.71 -6.95
CA THR A 22 -2.28 6.83 -6.28
C THR A 22 -2.64 5.53 -5.55
N GLU A 23 -2.40 4.40 -6.20
CA GLU A 23 -2.67 3.08 -5.59
C GLU A 23 -1.83 2.87 -4.34
N ARG A 24 -0.54 3.23 -4.40
CA ARG A 24 0.35 3.12 -3.24
C ARG A 24 -0.16 3.95 -2.07
N ARG A 25 -0.54 5.18 -2.33
CA ARG A 25 -1.02 6.09 -1.29
C ARG A 25 -2.29 5.54 -0.61
N VAL A 26 -3.27 5.14 -1.41
CA VAL A 26 -4.55 4.64 -0.89
C VAL A 26 -4.34 3.36 -0.08
N THR A 27 -3.52 2.44 -0.60
CA THR A 27 -3.25 1.17 0.06
C THR A 27 -2.55 1.38 1.39
N ILE A 28 -1.55 2.27 1.44
CA ILE A 28 -0.82 2.57 2.67
C ILE A 28 -1.74 3.25 3.69
N GLN A 29 -2.58 4.19 3.26
CA GLN A 29 -3.52 4.85 4.16
C GLN A 29 -4.43 3.84 4.84
N ASN A 30 -4.93 2.86 4.11
CA ASN A 30 -5.79 1.84 4.68
C ASN A 30 -5.02 0.88 5.59
N SER A 31 -3.88 0.39 5.12
CA SER A 31 -3.14 -0.68 5.81
C SER A 31 -2.35 -0.21 7.02
N ILE A 32 -1.79 0.99 6.96
CA ILE A 32 -0.90 1.50 8.01
C ILE A 32 -1.61 2.53 8.89
N LEU A 33 -2.30 3.50 8.27
CA LEU A 33 -2.97 4.54 9.02
C LEU A 33 -4.36 4.14 9.50
N GLY A 34 -4.85 2.97 9.09
CA GLY A 34 -6.13 2.44 9.54
C GLY A 34 -7.34 3.20 9.03
N LYS A 35 -7.21 3.94 7.93
CA LYS A 35 -8.33 4.68 7.39
C LYS A 35 -9.32 3.74 6.70
N THR A 36 -10.61 3.98 6.94
CA THR A 36 -11.68 3.20 6.31
C THR A 36 -11.84 3.60 4.83
N THR A 37 -12.54 2.76 4.08
CA THR A 37 -12.85 3.09 2.67
C THR A 37 -13.65 4.39 2.57
N GLN A 38 -14.56 4.64 3.52
CA GLN A 38 -15.34 5.87 3.55
C GLN A 38 -14.45 7.10 3.77
N GLU A 39 -13.51 7.00 4.72
CA GLU A 39 -12.58 8.10 5.00
C GLU A 39 -11.69 8.41 3.80
N ILE A 40 -11.17 7.36 3.16
CA ILE A 40 -10.32 7.51 1.98
C ILE A 40 -11.11 8.12 0.82
N ALA A 41 -12.35 7.67 0.61
CA ALA A 41 -13.21 8.19 -0.43
C ALA A 41 -13.48 9.69 -0.22
N LYS A 42 -13.79 10.07 1.02
CA LYS A 42 -14.04 11.46 1.37
C LYS A 42 -12.79 12.32 1.12
N ASP A 43 -11.65 11.86 1.59
CA ASP A 43 -10.38 12.58 1.42
C ASP A 43 -9.98 12.70 -0.05
N SER A 44 -10.33 11.71 -0.86
CA SER A 44 -9.96 11.66 -2.28
C SER A 44 -10.98 12.36 -3.19
N GLY A 45 -12.14 12.72 -2.66
CA GLY A 45 -13.20 13.36 -3.45
C GLY A 45 -13.90 12.42 -4.42
N VAL A 46 -13.94 11.12 -4.11
CA VAL A 46 -14.63 10.10 -4.93
C VAL A 46 -15.59 9.31 -4.05
N ASP A 47 -16.45 8.50 -4.68
CA ASP A 47 -17.39 7.71 -3.91
C ASP A 47 -16.74 6.42 -3.38
N VAL A 48 -17.43 5.78 -2.43
CA VAL A 48 -16.93 4.57 -1.77
C VAL A 48 -16.77 3.43 -2.75
N GLU A 49 -17.65 3.30 -3.72
CA GLU A 49 -17.58 2.21 -4.70
C GLU A 49 -16.34 2.33 -5.58
N THR A 50 -15.91 3.55 -5.88
CA THR A 50 -14.67 3.78 -6.61
C THR A 50 -13.48 3.24 -5.82
N ILE A 51 -13.44 3.52 -4.52
CA ILE A 51 -12.35 3.02 -3.66
C ILE A 51 -12.38 1.49 -3.57
N LYS A 52 -13.57 0.89 -3.43
CA LYS A 52 -13.69 -0.58 -3.41
C LYS A 52 -13.18 -1.22 -4.69
N THR A 53 -13.48 -0.60 -5.84
CA THR A 53 -12.99 -1.07 -7.13
C THR A 53 -11.46 -0.99 -7.20
N HIS A 54 -10.89 0.10 -6.68
CA HIS A 54 -9.44 0.25 -6.63
C HIS A 54 -8.80 -0.85 -5.77
N PHE A 55 -9.35 -1.13 -4.60
CA PHE A 55 -8.83 -2.19 -3.74
C PHE A 55 -8.89 -3.57 -4.41
N LYS A 56 -9.94 -3.81 -5.19
CA LYS A 56 -10.04 -5.05 -5.95
C LYS A 56 -8.87 -5.19 -6.92
N ARG A 57 -8.54 -4.10 -7.65
CA ARG A 57 -7.40 -4.08 -8.57
C ARG A 57 -6.07 -4.27 -7.83
N TYR A 58 -5.92 -3.62 -6.67
CA TYR A 58 -4.68 -3.72 -5.89
C TYR A 58 -4.45 -5.15 -5.42
N ARG A 59 -5.53 -5.82 -4.96
CA ARG A 59 -5.44 -7.22 -4.58
C ARG A 59 -5.02 -8.09 -5.75
N GLU A 60 -5.56 -7.83 -6.92
CA GLU A 60 -5.22 -8.58 -8.13
C GLU A 60 -3.75 -8.39 -8.50
N LYS A 61 -3.26 -7.15 -8.44
CA LYS A 61 -1.87 -6.83 -8.77
C LYS A 61 -0.89 -7.49 -7.79
N LEU A 62 -1.24 -7.56 -6.53
CA LEU A 62 -0.40 -8.16 -5.49
C LEU A 62 -0.75 -9.62 -5.23
N LYS A 63 -1.67 -10.19 -6.01
CA LYS A 63 -2.10 -11.60 -5.94
C LYS A 63 -2.64 -11.96 -4.56
N CYS A 64 -3.49 -11.09 -4.01
CA CYS A 64 -4.12 -11.29 -2.71
C CYS A 64 -5.59 -11.68 -2.89
N ALA A 65 -6.07 -12.62 -2.09
CA ALA A 65 -7.45 -13.11 -2.18
C ALA A 65 -8.44 -12.20 -1.46
N SER A 66 -7.98 -11.39 -0.50
CA SER A 66 -8.86 -10.54 0.31
C SER A 66 -8.17 -9.23 0.67
N LEU A 67 -8.95 -8.26 1.15
CA LEU A 67 -8.40 -7.00 1.65
C LEU A 67 -7.52 -7.23 2.88
N GLN A 68 -7.92 -8.18 3.73
CA GLN A 68 -7.13 -8.53 4.90
C GLN A 68 -5.76 -9.09 4.51
N GLU A 69 -5.72 -9.94 3.50
CA GLU A 69 -4.45 -10.47 2.98
C GLU A 69 -3.61 -9.36 2.37
N LEU A 70 -4.23 -8.42 1.66
CA LEU A 70 -3.54 -7.26 1.10
C LEU A 70 -2.85 -6.46 2.21
N ARG A 71 -3.56 -6.20 3.30
CA ARG A 71 -2.98 -5.48 4.45
C ARG A 71 -1.78 -6.23 5.02
N GLY A 72 -1.88 -7.55 5.11
CA GLY A 72 -0.79 -8.38 5.59
C GLY A 72 0.45 -8.30 4.70
N VAL A 73 0.25 -8.33 3.38
CA VAL A 73 1.36 -8.22 2.43
C VAL A 73 2.05 -6.86 2.54
N ILE A 74 1.26 -5.79 2.68
CA ILE A 74 1.80 -4.45 2.87
C ILE A 74 2.69 -4.39 4.12
N MET A 75 2.18 -4.88 5.24
CA MET A 75 2.93 -4.90 6.49
C MET A 75 4.17 -5.76 6.39
N LEU A 76 4.04 -6.93 5.77
CA LEU A 76 5.17 -7.84 5.62
C LEU A 76 6.31 -7.20 4.85
N ARG A 77 6.02 -6.51 3.75
CA ARG A 77 7.06 -5.84 2.96
C ARG A 77 7.75 -4.75 3.76
N ILE A 78 6.99 -3.94 4.49
CA ILE A 78 7.54 -2.85 5.28
C ILE A 78 8.45 -3.40 6.38
N LEU A 79 7.99 -4.41 7.11
CA LEU A 79 8.78 -5.01 8.17
C LEU A 79 10.02 -5.71 7.63
N SER A 80 9.87 -6.45 6.54
CA SER A 80 11.01 -7.15 5.92
C SER A 80 12.08 -6.20 5.45
N TYR A 81 11.68 -5.09 4.83
CA TYR A 81 12.62 -4.07 4.36
C TYR A 81 13.47 -3.53 5.52
N ASN A 82 12.83 -3.29 6.66
CA ASN A 82 13.53 -2.76 7.82
C ASN A 82 14.42 -3.80 8.54
N LEU A 83 14.09 -5.08 8.40
CA LEU A 83 14.80 -6.16 9.09
C LEU A 83 15.93 -6.79 8.28
N LEU A 84 15.92 -6.63 6.95
CA LEU A 84 16.96 -7.20 6.11
C LEU A 84 18.26 -6.41 6.24
N PRO A 85 19.38 -7.09 6.36
CA PRO A 85 20.67 -6.41 6.48
C PRO A 85 21.11 -5.74 5.18
N ASN A 86 20.64 -6.22 4.04
CA ASN A 86 20.97 -5.67 2.72
C ASN A 86 19.69 -5.37 1.95
N LYS A 87 19.40 -4.08 1.74
CA LYS A 87 18.20 -3.65 1.07
C LYS A 87 18.16 -4.00 -0.42
N SER A 88 19.31 -4.26 -1.02
CA SER A 88 19.37 -4.74 -2.41
C SER A 88 18.74 -6.13 -2.52
N GLU A 89 18.91 -6.97 -1.51
CA GLU A 89 18.31 -8.30 -1.48
C GLU A 89 16.80 -8.21 -1.42
N PHE A 90 16.29 -7.26 -0.62
CA PHE A 90 14.84 -7.03 -0.57
C PHE A 90 14.31 -6.61 -1.94
N GLY A 91 15.00 -5.69 -2.61
CA GLY A 91 14.63 -5.28 -3.95
C GLY A 91 14.62 -6.43 -4.94
N GLY A 92 15.59 -7.34 -4.84
CA GLY A 92 15.65 -8.54 -5.64
C GLY A 92 14.47 -9.46 -5.40
N LEU A 93 14.06 -9.64 -4.14
CA LEU A 93 12.90 -10.46 -3.80
C LEU A 93 11.61 -9.92 -4.41
N ILE A 94 11.44 -8.60 -4.42
CA ILE A 94 10.28 -7.98 -5.03
C ILE A 94 10.28 -8.22 -6.54
N ARG A 95 11.44 -8.08 -7.17
CA ARG A 95 11.57 -8.20 -8.62
C ARG A 95 11.43 -9.64 -9.11
N SER A 96 11.77 -10.60 -8.30
CA SER A 96 11.76 -12.01 -8.69
C SER A 96 10.34 -12.57 -8.84
N LYS A 97 9.36 -11.77 -8.57
CA LYS A 97 7.98 -12.14 -8.83
C LYS A 97 7.58 -11.73 -10.24
#